data_176bb9a52de779dbf623a127408e66b2
#
_entry.id   176bb9a52de779dbf623a127408e66b2
#
_cell.length_a   1.000
_cell.length_b   1.000
_cell.length_c   1.000
_cell.angle_alpha   90.00
_cell.angle_beta   90.00
_cell.angle_gamma   90.00
#
_symmetry.space_group_name_H-M   'P 1'
#
loop_
_entity.id
_entity.type
_entity.pdbx_description
1 polymer ?
#
loop_
_entity_poly.entity_id
_entity_poly.type
_entity_poly.pdbx_seq_one_letter_code
_entity_poly.pdbx_strand_id
1 'polypeptide(L)'
;MNPTTILLSAGILGGVGFGFAALIALAHRRFYVWEDPRIDGVAGRLPGNNCGACGLPGCRAFAEQLVLGKVVPAGCTVSNADGRQEIADYLGIEVGSVAQRVARLLCAGGHDVSVQNAEYLGIETCAAAAAVAGGGKGCSWGCLGLADCARSCTFDAIWMNDVGLPVVRPDQCTACSDCVEACPKDLFVIMPLEQHLLVQCRNLLEGEAATAVCQVACNGCQRCAADAPGLISIQNGLAVIDYSQNSLASPVATARCPTGAIVWVDGAQFQGSTPHLEGAAS
;
A
#
# COMPACT_ATOMS: atom_id res chain seq x y z
N MET A 1 -37.09 -54.41 4.11
CA MET A 1 -35.82 -54.22 4.85
C MET A 1 -35.90 -54.91 6.18
N ASN A 2 -34.94 -55.77 6.51
CA ASN A 2 -34.97 -56.57 7.73
C ASN A 2 -34.69 -55.65 8.96
N PRO A 3 -35.56 -55.63 10.00
CA PRO A 3 -35.39 -54.74 11.15
C PRO A 3 -34.05 -54.92 11.86
N THR A 4 -33.47 -56.11 11.83
CA THR A 4 -32.15 -56.40 12.39
C THR A 4 -31.01 -55.66 11.67
N THR A 5 -31.08 -55.49 10.33
CA THR A 5 -30.08 -54.75 9.58
C THR A 5 -30.16 -53.24 9.86
N ILE A 6 -31.36 -52.71 10.07
CA ILE A 6 -31.55 -51.29 10.45
C ILE A 6 -30.95 -51.01 11.84
N LEU A 7 -31.22 -51.88 12.80
CA LEU A 7 -30.67 -51.73 14.16
C LEU A 7 -29.15 -51.89 14.20
N LEU A 8 -28.60 -52.82 13.39
CA LEU A 8 -27.15 -53.01 13.31
C LEU A 8 -26.48 -51.78 12.68
N SER A 9 -27.03 -51.27 11.57
CA SER A 9 -26.51 -50.07 10.91
C SER A 9 -26.58 -48.84 11.82
N ALA A 10 -27.68 -48.64 12.52
CA ALA A 10 -27.85 -47.56 13.48
C ALA A 10 -26.86 -47.65 14.65
N GLY A 11 -26.63 -48.88 15.15
CA GLY A 11 -25.67 -49.16 16.22
C GLY A 11 -24.22 -48.85 15.80
N ILE A 12 -23.83 -49.26 14.57
CA ILE A 12 -22.48 -48.99 14.06
C ILE A 12 -22.29 -47.47 13.84
N LEU A 13 -23.23 -46.79 13.15
CA LEU A 13 -23.17 -45.37 12.90
C LEU A 13 -23.17 -44.55 14.21
N GLY A 14 -24.04 -44.94 15.16
CA GLY A 14 -24.09 -44.31 16.46
C GLY A 14 -22.78 -44.51 17.28
N GLY A 15 -22.24 -45.71 17.25
CA GLY A 15 -20.96 -46.04 17.90
C GLY A 15 -19.75 -45.26 17.31
N VAL A 16 -19.69 -45.17 15.97
CA VAL A 16 -18.67 -44.39 15.28
C VAL A 16 -18.84 -42.89 15.60
N GLY A 17 -20.07 -42.38 15.53
CA GLY A 17 -20.36 -40.96 15.86
C GLY A 17 -20.01 -40.62 17.31
N PHE A 18 -20.35 -41.48 18.25
CA PHE A 18 -19.99 -41.32 19.67
C PHE A 18 -18.47 -41.37 19.89
N GLY A 19 -17.77 -42.30 19.20
CA GLY A 19 -16.32 -42.41 19.25
C GLY A 19 -15.62 -41.15 18.78
N PHE A 20 -16.05 -40.58 17.63
CA PHE A 20 -15.52 -39.29 17.13
C PHE A 20 -15.85 -38.12 18.07
N ALA A 21 -17.06 -38.03 18.59
CA ALA A 21 -17.46 -37.00 19.54
C ALA A 21 -16.62 -37.03 20.83
N ALA A 22 -16.39 -38.24 21.36
CA ALA A 22 -15.54 -38.44 22.54
C ALA A 22 -14.08 -38.05 22.27
N LEU A 23 -13.54 -38.43 21.09
CA LEU A 23 -12.19 -38.03 20.63
C LEU A 23 -12.04 -36.52 20.51
N ILE A 24 -13.00 -35.85 19.89
CA ILE A 24 -13.02 -34.38 19.76
C ILE A 24 -13.10 -33.72 21.14
N ALA A 25 -13.98 -34.21 22.03
CA ALA A 25 -14.09 -33.67 23.37
C ALA A 25 -12.80 -33.86 24.20
N LEU A 26 -12.12 -35.00 24.05
CA LEU A 26 -10.85 -35.25 24.71
C LEU A 26 -9.73 -34.36 24.14
N ALA A 27 -9.67 -34.23 22.82
CA ALA A 27 -8.74 -33.32 22.14
C ALA A 27 -8.97 -31.88 22.55
N HIS A 28 -10.23 -31.42 22.59
CA HIS A 28 -10.58 -30.08 23.05
C HIS A 28 -10.10 -29.82 24.48
N ARG A 29 -10.34 -30.79 25.43
CA ARG A 29 -9.85 -30.64 26.79
C ARG A 29 -8.32 -30.63 26.90
N ARG A 30 -7.63 -31.38 26.07
CA ARG A 30 -6.16 -31.50 26.11
C ARG A 30 -5.43 -30.35 25.44
N PHE A 31 -6.03 -29.76 24.38
CA PHE A 31 -5.46 -28.70 23.55
C PHE A 31 -6.19 -27.35 23.69
N TYR A 32 -7.08 -27.23 24.70
CA TYR A 32 -7.75 -25.95 24.95
C TYR A 32 -6.70 -24.89 25.32
N VAL A 33 -6.63 -23.85 24.50
CA VAL A 33 -5.85 -22.64 24.77
C VAL A 33 -6.82 -21.58 25.26
N TRP A 34 -6.58 -21.04 26.44
CA TRP A 34 -7.37 -19.93 26.95
C TRP A 34 -6.98 -18.67 26.18
N GLU A 35 -7.96 -18.02 25.57
CA GLU A 35 -7.81 -16.72 24.94
C GLU A 35 -8.55 -15.67 25.77
N ASP A 36 -7.99 -14.46 25.83
CA ASP A 36 -8.62 -13.34 26.53
C ASP A 36 -9.90 -12.93 25.77
N PRO A 37 -11.10 -12.96 26.40
CA PRO A 37 -12.36 -12.63 25.72
C PRO A 37 -12.42 -11.19 25.22
N ARG A 38 -11.55 -10.30 25.70
CA ARG A 38 -11.43 -8.93 25.19
C ARG A 38 -10.95 -8.89 23.75
N ILE A 39 -10.21 -9.90 23.28
CA ILE A 39 -9.75 -10.00 21.89
C ILE A 39 -10.93 -10.04 20.93
N ASP A 40 -11.92 -10.91 21.19
CA ASP A 40 -13.12 -10.99 20.35
C ASP A 40 -13.96 -9.70 20.44
N GLY A 41 -14.03 -9.09 21.61
CA GLY A 41 -14.71 -7.80 21.81
C GLY A 41 -14.08 -6.68 20.98
N VAL A 42 -12.75 -6.60 20.92
CA VAL A 42 -12.03 -5.63 20.11
C VAL A 42 -12.13 -5.98 18.62
N ALA A 43 -11.98 -7.26 18.26
CA ALA A 43 -12.06 -7.71 16.85
C ALA A 43 -13.42 -7.37 16.23
N GLY A 44 -14.51 -7.46 17.01
CA GLY A 44 -15.86 -7.08 16.56
C GLY A 44 -16.08 -5.57 16.36
N ARG A 45 -15.20 -4.72 16.91
CA ARG A 45 -15.23 -3.26 16.76
C ARG A 45 -14.29 -2.76 15.65
N LEU A 46 -13.40 -3.61 15.17
CA LEU A 46 -12.53 -3.30 14.04
C LEU A 46 -13.28 -3.44 12.72
N PRO A 47 -12.86 -2.74 11.65
CA PRO A 47 -13.53 -2.76 10.34
C PRO A 47 -13.60 -4.14 9.67
N GLY A 48 -12.79 -5.11 10.08
CA GLY A 48 -12.78 -6.46 9.52
C GLY A 48 -12.14 -6.62 8.14
N ASN A 49 -11.57 -5.57 7.57
CA ASN A 49 -10.97 -5.57 6.22
C ASN A 49 -9.73 -6.47 6.11
N ASN A 50 -9.08 -6.81 7.22
CA ASN A 50 -7.85 -7.62 7.26
C ASN A 50 -6.74 -7.14 6.28
N CYS A 51 -6.68 -5.82 6.03
CA CYS A 51 -5.87 -5.18 5.00
C CYS A 51 -4.36 -5.16 5.30
N GLY A 52 -3.92 -5.50 6.52
CA GLY A 52 -2.50 -5.48 6.89
C GLY A 52 -1.87 -4.09 7.04
N ALA A 53 -2.58 -2.99 6.79
CA ALA A 53 -2.05 -1.61 6.82
C ALA A 53 -1.41 -1.23 8.17
N CYS A 54 -1.87 -1.82 9.26
CA CYS A 54 -1.30 -1.69 10.61
C CYS A 54 0.02 -2.47 10.81
N GLY A 55 0.49 -3.21 9.80
CA GLY A 55 1.68 -4.07 9.86
C GLY A 55 1.45 -5.44 10.50
N LEU A 56 0.19 -5.83 10.77
CA LEU A 56 -0.19 -7.10 11.37
C LEU A 56 -1.06 -7.94 10.41
N PRO A 57 -1.02 -9.28 10.50
CA PRO A 57 -1.68 -10.15 9.54
C PRO A 57 -3.21 -10.23 9.74
N GLY A 58 -3.87 -9.08 9.87
CA GLY A 58 -5.32 -8.96 9.97
C GLY A 58 -5.83 -8.38 11.28
N CYS A 59 -7.14 -8.11 11.32
CA CYS A 59 -7.79 -7.41 12.43
C CYS A 59 -7.74 -8.18 13.75
N ARG A 60 -7.82 -9.53 13.72
CA ARG A 60 -7.69 -10.34 14.94
C ARG A 60 -6.30 -10.20 15.57
N ALA A 61 -5.24 -10.30 14.77
CA ALA A 61 -3.88 -10.11 15.26
C ALA A 61 -3.66 -8.70 15.83
N PHE A 62 -4.29 -7.68 15.23
CA PHE A 62 -4.27 -6.32 15.77
C PHE A 62 -5.00 -6.23 17.11
N ALA A 63 -6.17 -6.89 17.26
CA ALA A 63 -6.91 -6.97 18.51
C ALA A 63 -6.09 -7.63 19.61
N GLU A 64 -5.38 -8.71 19.32
CA GLU A 64 -4.47 -9.38 20.26
C GLU A 64 -3.36 -8.44 20.76
N GLN A 65 -2.72 -7.71 19.84
CA GLN A 65 -1.65 -6.76 20.21
C GLN A 65 -2.19 -5.55 21.00
N LEU A 66 -3.43 -5.11 20.73
CA LEU A 66 -4.12 -4.08 21.53
C LEU A 66 -4.37 -4.55 22.96
N VAL A 67 -4.92 -5.75 23.13
CA VAL A 67 -5.19 -6.33 24.45
C VAL A 67 -3.89 -6.55 25.25
N LEU A 68 -2.79 -6.87 24.54
CA LEU A 68 -1.45 -6.98 25.14
C LEU A 68 -0.78 -5.62 25.42
N GLY A 69 -1.40 -4.49 25.03
CA GLY A 69 -0.84 -3.15 25.21
C GLY A 69 0.39 -2.84 24.35
N LYS A 70 0.63 -3.58 23.27
CA LYS A 70 1.80 -3.39 22.38
C LYS A 70 1.55 -2.41 21.26
N VAL A 71 0.30 -2.16 20.92
CA VAL A 71 -0.13 -1.18 19.91
C VAL A 71 -1.24 -0.31 20.46
N VAL A 72 -1.52 0.80 19.82
CA VAL A 72 -2.58 1.76 20.20
C VAL A 72 -3.71 1.71 19.16
N PRO A 73 -4.97 2.07 19.54
CA PRO A 73 -6.11 2.10 18.63
C PRO A 73 -5.88 2.94 17.36
N ALA A 74 -5.13 4.05 17.47
CA ALA A 74 -4.73 4.88 16.33
C ALA A 74 -3.93 4.13 15.26
N GLY A 75 -3.35 2.96 15.56
CA GLY A 75 -2.63 2.12 14.60
C GLY A 75 -3.52 1.51 13.51
N CYS A 76 -4.85 1.44 13.72
CA CYS A 76 -5.78 1.05 12.67
C CYS A 76 -6.10 2.25 11.77
N THR A 77 -5.52 2.29 10.56
CA THR A 77 -5.68 3.40 9.61
C THR A 77 -7.04 3.41 8.92
N VAL A 78 -7.74 2.28 8.91
CA VAL A 78 -9.09 2.11 8.30
C VAL A 78 -10.21 2.50 9.27
N SER A 79 -10.03 2.32 10.59
CA SER A 79 -11.02 2.75 11.58
C SER A 79 -11.15 4.28 11.57
N ASN A 80 -12.40 4.77 11.60
CA ASN A 80 -12.68 6.18 11.83
C ASN A 80 -12.35 6.60 13.27
N ALA A 81 -12.47 7.90 13.57
CA ALA A 81 -12.17 8.43 14.90
C ALA A 81 -13.06 7.82 15.99
N ASP A 82 -14.36 7.66 15.70
CA ASP A 82 -15.33 7.11 16.64
C ASP A 82 -15.04 5.64 16.96
N GLY A 83 -14.74 4.82 15.95
CA GLY A 83 -14.38 3.41 16.14
C GLY A 83 -13.08 3.22 16.93
N ARG A 84 -12.08 4.10 16.74
CA ARG A 84 -10.86 4.09 17.56
C ARG A 84 -11.14 4.48 19.00
N GLN A 85 -12.01 5.48 19.23
CA GLN A 85 -12.44 5.88 20.54
C GLN A 85 -13.22 4.77 21.26
N GLU A 86 -14.16 4.11 20.57
CA GLU A 86 -14.91 2.97 21.10
C GLU A 86 -14.01 1.82 21.56
N ILE A 87 -12.96 1.52 20.79
CA ILE A 87 -11.96 0.51 21.18
C ILE A 87 -11.17 0.96 22.41
N ALA A 88 -10.77 2.24 22.44
CA ALA A 88 -10.04 2.82 23.56
C ALA A 88 -10.86 2.76 24.86
N ASP A 89 -12.13 3.16 24.79
CA ASP A 89 -13.07 3.13 25.90
C ASP A 89 -13.33 1.69 26.39
N TYR A 90 -13.49 0.74 25.47
CA TYR A 90 -13.69 -0.66 25.80
C TYR A 90 -12.49 -1.29 26.53
N LEU A 91 -11.27 -0.91 26.15
CA LEU A 91 -10.05 -1.40 26.79
C LEU A 91 -9.58 -0.55 27.98
N GLY A 92 -10.15 0.66 28.18
CA GLY A 92 -9.72 1.60 29.20
C GLY A 92 -8.32 2.17 28.95
N ILE A 93 -7.96 2.40 27.66
CA ILE A 93 -6.65 2.93 27.22
C ILE A 93 -6.86 4.21 26.42
N GLU A 94 -5.76 4.94 26.18
CA GLU A 94 -5.80 6.11 25.28
C GLU A 94 -5.82 5.67 23.80
N VAL A 95 -6.47 6.47 22.93
CA VAL A 95 -6.46 6.25 21.47
C VAL A 95 -5.04 6.26 20.93
N GLY A 96 -4.18 7.09 21.50
CA GLY A 96 -2.82 7.31 21.03
C GLY A 96 -2.74 8.09 19.71
N SER A 97 -1.54 8.22 19.18
CA SER A 97 -1.29 8.80 17.85
C SER A 97 -0.26 7.97 17.08
N VAL A 98 -0.46 7.85 15.78
CA VAL A 98 0.46 7.20 14.85
C VAL A 98 0.65 8.11 13.66
N ALA A 99 1.88 8.27 13.18
CA ALA A 99 2.18 9.08 12.00
C ALA A 99 1.39 8.53 10.80
N GLN A 100 0.62 9.40 10.15
CA GLN A 100 -0.12 9.06 8.95
C GLN A 100 0.86 8.67 7.85
N ARG A 101 0.59 7.54 7.17
CA ARG A 101 1.38 7.06 6.03
C ARG A 101 0.55 7.12 4.76
N VAL A 102 1.22 7.30 3.64
CA VAL A 102 0.60 7.43 2.32
C VAL A 102 1.45 6.73 1.27
N ALA A 103 0.80 6.22 0.23
CA ALA A 103 1.49 5.72 -0.95
C ALA A 103 1.99 6.91 -1.79
N ARG A 104 3.27 6.88 -2.20
CA ARG A 104 3.89 7.86 -3.08
C ARG A 104 4.40 7.19 -4.35
N LEU A 105 4.20 7.85 -5.50
CA LEU A 105 4.67 7.38 -6.79
C LEU A 105 6.08 7.90 -7.07
N LEU A 106 7.02 7.02 -7.36
CA LEU A 106 8.41 7.37 -7.72
C LEU A 106 8.58 7.53 -9.23
N CYS A 107 7.64 8.20 -9.88
CA CYS A 107 7.69 8.51 -11.31
C CYS A 107 6.80 9.73 -11.63
N ALA A 108 7.35 10.74 -12.28
CA ALA A 108 6.59 11.88 -12.82
C ALA A 108 6.48 11.82 -14.36
N GLY A 109 7.00 10.76 -15.00
CA GLY A 109 7.02 10.61 -16.45
C GLY A 109 5.67 10.15 -17.01
N GLY A 110 4.70 11.04 -17.10
CA GLY A 110 3.47 10.83 -17.84
C GLY A 110 3.71 10.68 -19.35
N HIS A 111 2.66 10.48 -20.14
CA HIS A 111 2.79 10.34 -21.60
C HIS A 111 3.07 11.67 -22.30
N ASP A 112 2.91 12.79 -21.63
CA ASP A 112 3.25 14.14 -22.10
C ASP A 112 4.76 14.46 -22.11
N VAL A 113 5.52 13.84 -21.20
CA VAL A 113 6.95 14.13 -20.99
C VAL A 113 7.88 12.92 -21.18
N SER A 114 7.33 11.73 -21.33
CA SER A 114 8.10 10.51 -21.59
C SER A 114 7.95 10.06 -23.03
N VAL A 115 9.07 9.61 -23.63
CA VAL A 115 9.07 9.09 -25.00
C VAL A 115 8.25 7.80 -25.09
N GLN A 116 7.39 7.71 -26.09
CA GLN A 116 6.68 6.49 -26.47
C GLN A 116 7.32 5.95 -27.75
N ASN A 117 7.93 4.77 -27.71
CA ASN A 117 8.58 4.12 -28.85
C ASN A 117 7.58 3.33 -29.70
N ALA A 118 6.49 2.87 -29.09
CA ALA A 118 5.43 2.11 -29.73
C ALA A 118 4.12 2.26 -28.97
N GLU A 119 2.99 2.05 -29.65
CA GLU A 119 1.68 1.94 -29.03
C GLU A 119 1.44 0.50 -28.58
N TYR A 120 1.01 0.33 -27.34
CA TYR A 120 0.64 -0.97 -26.80
C TYR A 120 -0.84 -1.26 -27.04
N LEU A 121 -1.12 -2.29 -27.84
CA LEU A 121 -2.48 -2.71 -28.21
C LEU A 121 -2.87 -4.06 -27.57
N GLY A 122 -2.28 -4.41 -26.44
CA GLY A 122 -2.56 -5.65 -25.72
C GLY A 122 -3.63 -5.51 -24.63
N ILE A 123 -3.60 -6.43 -23.66
CA ILE A 123 -4.48 -6.39 -22.48
C ILE A 123 -4.15 -5.12 -21.66
N GLU A 124 -5.15 -4.30 -21.38
CA GLU A 124 -5.02 -3.01 -20.69
C GLU A 124 -4.69 -3.17 -19.19
N THR A 125 -3.54 -3.80 -18.91
CA THR A 125 -2.96 -3.93 -17.57
C THR A 125 -1.47 -3.61 -17.59
N CYS A 126 -0.98 -2.99 -16.52
CA CYS A 126 0.45 -2.72 -16.36
C CYS A 126 1.27 -4.01 -16.34
N ALA A 127 0.74 -5.08 -15.74
CA ALA A 127 1.40 -6.36 -15.67
C ALA A 127 1.61 -6.98 -17.05
N ALA A 128 0.57 -6.97 -17.91
CA ALA A 128 0.68 -7.48 -19.29
C ALA A 128 1.61 -6.62 -20.14
N ALA A 129 1.49 -5.30 -20.08
CA ALA A 129 2.33 -4.37 -20.84
C ALA A 129 3.81 -4.46 -20.40
N ALA A 130 4.08 -4.64 -19.11
CA ALA A 130 5.45 -4.83 -18.62
C ALA A 130 6.12 -6.07 -19.20
N ALA A 131 5.37 -7.15 -19.43
CA ALA A 131 5.85 -8.38 -20.05
C ALA A 131 6.12 -8.24 -21.57
N VAL A 132 5.49 -7.26 -22.23
CA VAL A 132 5.60 -7.03 -23.68
C VAL A 132 6.41 -5.75 -23.94
N ALA A 133 7.72 -5.87 -23.96
CA ALA A 133 8.67 -4.78 -24.23
C ALA A 133 8.41 -3.49 -23.42
N GLY A 134 7.89 -3.62 -22.21
CA GLY A 134 7.58 -2.48 -21.35
C GLY A 134 6.44 -1.59 -21.85
N GLY A 135 5.51 -2.14 -22.64
CA GLY A 135 4.35 -1.40 -23.16
C GLY A 135 4.69 -0.29 -24.14
N GLY A 136 5.83 -0.37 -24.79
CA GLY A 136 6.28 0.63 -25.76
C GLY A 136 6.85 1.92 -25.17
N LYS A 137 6.93 2.05 -23.82
CA LYS A 137 7.51 3.23 -23.17
C LYS A 137 9.04 3.26 -23.31
N GLY A 138 9.60 4.41 -23.68
CA GLY A 138 11.06 4.60 -23.84
C GLY A 138 11.83 4.47 -22.53
N CYS A 139 11.22 4.84 -21.41
CA CYS A 139 11.79 4.66 -20.08
C CYS A 139 11.43 3.28 -19.50
N SER A 140 12.41 2.39 -19.40
CA SER A 140 12.22 1.02 -18.89
C SER A 140 11.74 0.95 -17.44
N TRP A 141 11.99 1.99 -16.65
CA TRP A 141 11.59 2.10 -15.24
C TRP A 141 10.32 2.90 -15.02
N GLY A 142 9.76 3.50 -16.07
CA GLY A 142 8.63 4.44 -15.96
C GLY A 142 7.27 3.78 -15.71
N CYS A 143 6.35 4.58 -15.17
CA CYS A 143 4.94 4.21 -15.02
C CYS A 143 4.31 3.96 -16.41
N LEU A 144 3.57 2.86 -16.54
CA LEU A 144 2.92 2.47 -17.81
C LEU A 144 1.54 3.11 -18.01
N GLY A 145 0.94 3.65 -16.94
CA GLY A 145 -0.31 4.41 -17.03
C GLY A 145 -1.58 3.57 -17.22
N LEU A 146 -1.52 2.23 -17.11
CA LEU A 146 -2.65 1.33 -17.36
C LEU A 146 -3.47 0.99 -16.10
N ALA A 147 -3.35 1.76 -15.03
CA ALA A 147 -4.23 1.82 -13.87
C ALA A 147 -4.33 0.55 -12.99
N ASP A 148 -3.39 -0.41 -13.02
CA ASP A 148 -3.44 -1.57 -12.13
C ASP A 148 -3.47 -1.16 -10.65
N CYS A 149 -2.70 -0.14 -10.26
CA CYS A 149 -2.69 0.41 -8.91
C CYS A 149 -4.02 1.06 -8.50
N ALA A 150 -4.73 1.71 -9.42
CA ALA A 150 -6.04 2.29 -9.15
C ALA A 150 -7.10 1.20 -9.01
N ARG A 151 -7.08 0.18 -9.90
CA ARG A 151 -8.00 -0.97 -9.82
C ARG A 151 -7.80 -1.84 -8.58
N SER A 152 -6.57 -1.93 -8.06
CA SER A 152 -6.29 -2.68 -6.83
C SER A 152 -6.64 -1.93 -5.55
N CYS A 153 -6.91 -0.62 -5.65
CA CYS A 153 -7.19 0.20 -4.47
C CYS A 153 -8.63 0.00 -3.98
N THR A 154 -8.81 -0.80 -2.93
CA THR A 154 -10.13 -1.08 -2.31
C THR A 154 -10.73 0.10 -1.53
N PHE A 155 -10.00 1.20 -1.40
CA PHE A 155 -10.40 2.41 -0.66
C PHE A 155 -10.67 3.62 -1.57
N ASP A 156 -10.70 3.43 -2.89
CA ASP A 156 -10.88 4.49 -3.89
C ASP A 156 -9.96 5.71 -3.70
N ALA A 157 -8.79 5.47 -3.12
CA ALA A 157 -7.81 6.51 -2.83
C ALA A 157 -6.92 6.87 -4.03
N ILE A 158 -7.04 6.16 -5.15
CA ILE A 158 -6.18 6.34 -6.33
C ILE A 158 -7.03 6.52 -7.58
N TRP A 159 -6.76 7.57 -8.35
CA TRP A 159 -7.30 7.76 -9.69
C TRP A 159 -6.18 8.10 -10.69
N MET A 160 -6.45 7.94 -11.97
CA MET A 160 -5.49 8.30 -13.03
C MET A 160 -5.76 9.73 -13.50
N ASN A 161 -4.71 10.53 -13.65
CA ASN A 161 -4.81 11.86 -14.23
C ASN A 161 -4.73 11.81 -15.77
N ASP A 162 -4.90 12.98 -16.41
CA ASP A 162 -4.95 13.13 -17.87
C ASP A 162 -3.64 12.74 -18.58
N VAL A 163 -2.52 12.71 -17.86
CA VAL A 163 -1.21 12.28 -18.40
C VAL A 163 -0.86 10.83 -18.05
N GLY A 164 -1.84 10.05 -17.56
CA GLY A 164 -1.67 8.63 -17.27
C GLY A 164 -0.84 8.34 -16.02
N LEU A 165 -0.80 9.26 -15.05
CA LEU A 165 -0.16 9.02 -13.76
C LEU A 165 -1.20 8.82 -12.65
N PRO A 166 -1.00 7.85 -11.73
CA PRO A 166 -1.86 7.69 -10.58
C PRO A 166 -1.66 8.82 -9.57
N VAL A 167 -2.77 9.40 -9.12
CA VAL A 167 -2.82 10.39 -8.06
C VAL A 167 -3.42 9.76 -6.82
N VAL A 168 -2.72 9.87 -5.70
CA VAL A 168 -3.15 9.30 -4.41
C VAL A 168 -3.74 10.39 -3.54
N ARG A 169 -4.96 10.17 -3.02
CA ARG A 169 -5.59 11.04 -2.01
C ARG A 169 -5.11 10.65 -0.61
N PRO A 170 -4.34 11.51 0.09
CA PRO A 170 -3.79 11.17 1.39
C PRO A 170 -4.85 10.97 2.47
N ASP A 171 -5.98 11.65 2.37
CA ASP A 171 -7.11 11.57 3.30
C ASP A 171 -7.87 10.22 3.22
N GLN A 172 -7.82 9.55 2.08
CA GLN A 172 -8.46 8.26 1.84
C GLN A 172 -7.47 7.09 1.85
N CYS A 173 -6.18 7.38 1.70
CA CYS A 173 -5.15 6.35 1.67
C CYS A 173 -4.93 5.72 3.04
N THR A 174 -5.19 4.43 3.14
CA THR A 174 -4.98 3.64 4.37
C THR A 174 -3.58 3.06 4.49
N ALA A 175 -2.72 3.24 3.48
CA ALA A 175 -1.37 2.65 3.40
C ALA A 175 -1.34 1.10 3.43
N CYS A 176 -2.35 0.45 2.83
CA CYS A 176 -2.51 -1.01 2.80
C CYS A 176 -1.47 -1.74 1.95
N SER A 177 -0.75 -1.04 1.07
CA SER A 177 0.26 -1.57 0.14
C SER A 177 -0.27 -2.28 -1.11
N ASP A 178 -1.58 -2.40 -1.34
CA ASP A 178 -2.14 -3.05 -2.54
C ASP A 178 -1.60 -2.46 -3.84
N CYS A 179 -1.44 -1.12 -3.91
CA CYS A 179 -0.86 -0.43 -5.06
C CYS A 179 0.65 -0.70 -5.24
N VAL A 180 1.36 -1.02 -4.16
CA VAL A 180 2.78 -1.41 -4.21
C VAL A 180 2.90 -2.79 -4.86
N GLU A 181 2.08 -3.75 -4.40
CA GLU A 181 2.08 -5.13 -4.91
C GLU A 181 1.56 -5.21 -6.35
N ALA A 182 0.57 -4.38 -6.70
CA ALA A 182 0.01 -4.34 -8.04
C ALA A 182 0.94 -3.71 -9.10
N CYS A 183 1.99 -2.96 -8.68
CA CYS A 183 2.85 -2.25 -9.60
C CYS A 183 4.00 -3.12 -10.14
N PRO A 184 3.99 -3.57 -11.41
CA PRO A 184 5.04 -4.43 -11.96
C PRO A 184 6.38 -3.70 -12.16
N LYS A 185 6.44 -2.38 -11.88
CA LYS A 185 7.62 -1.52 -11.98
C LYS A 185 8.13 -1.06 -10.59
N ASP A 186 7.54 -1.53 -9.50
CA ASP A 186 7.92 -1.18 -8.12
C ASP A 186 8.01 0.33 -7.88
N LEU A 187 7.04 1.10 -8.42
CA LEU A 187 7.10 2.56 -8.38
C LEU A 187 6.41 3.16 -7.16
N PHE A 188 5.65 2.38 -6.40
CA PHE A 188 5.04 2.89 -5.18
C PHE A 188 5.88 2.58 -3.94
N VAL A 189 5.86 3.51 -3.01
CA VAL A 189 6.44 3.37 -1.67
C VAL A 189 5.46 3.90 -0.63
N ILE A 190 5.33 3.19 0.49
CA ILE A 190 4.56 3.67 1.63
C ILE A 190 5.49 4.44 2.57
N MET A 191 5.20 5.71 2.80
CA MET A 191 6.03 6.58 3.61
C MET A 191 5.19 7.50 4.50
N PRO A 192 5.73 8.03 5.61
CA PRO A 192 5.05 9.05 6.41
C PRO A 192 4.63 10.25 5.57
N LEU A 193 3.44 10.78 5.82
CA LEU A 193 2.92 11.96 5.13
C LEU A 193 3.81 13.21 5.33
N GLU A 194 4.48 13.28 6.47
CA GLU A 194 5.42 14.35 6.84
C GLU A 194 6.74 14.34 6.04
N GLN A 195 6.99 13.29 5.27
CA GLN A 195 8.12 13.23 4.35
C GLN A 195 7.75 13.91 3.04
N HIS A 196 7.95 15.23 3.00
CA HIS A 196 7.56 16.09 1.87
C HIS A 196 8.52 16.01 0.68
N LEU A 197 9.82 15.81 0.94
CA LEU A 197 10.83 15.75 -0.12
C LEU A 197 10.80 14.39 -0.81
N LEU A 198 10.65 14.38 -2.14
CA LEU A 198 10.48 13.16 -2.92
C LEU A 198 11.25 13.21 -4.23
N VAL A 199 11.95 12.12 -4.58
CA VAL A 199 12.51 11.91 -5.91
C VAL A 199 11.51 11.14 -6.76
N GLN A 200 10.89 11.80 -7.73
CA GLN A 200 9.87 11.23 -8.63
C GLN A 200 10.51 10.59 -9.87
N CYS A 201 11.52 9.78 -9.67
CA CYS A 201 12.22 9.07 -10.72
C CYS A 201 12.87 7.80 -10.19
N ARG A 202 12.88 6.74 -11.02
CA ARG A 202 13.65 5.50 -10.80
C ARG A 202 14.50 5.10 -12.01
N ASN A 203 14.71 6.03 -12.96
CA ASN A 203 15.55 5.81 -14.12
C ASN A 203 17.02 5.73 -13.69
N LEU A 204 17.73 4.70 -14.14
CA LEU A 204 19.14 4.47 -13.83
C LEU A 204 20.09 4.95 -14.97
N LEU A 205 19.55 5.62 -15.99
CA LEU A 205 20.36 6.31 -16.99
C LEU A 205 20.86 7.64 -16.42
N GLU A 206 22.00 8.11 -16.93
CA GLU A 206 22.64 9.35 -16.48
C GLU A 206 22.69 10.39 -17.61
N GLY A 207 22.79 11.66 -17.23
CA GLY A 207 23.00 12.77 -18.15
C GLY A 207 21.95 12.88 -19.23
N GLU A 208 22.39 13.02 -20.49
CA GLU A 208 21.53 13.16 -21.65
C GLU A 208 20.72 11.89 -21.97
N ALA A 209 21.27 10.70 -21.66
CA ALA A 209 20.57 9.45 -21.91
C ALA A 209 19.28 9.35 -21.05
N ALA A 210 19.29 9.88 -19.84
CA ALA A 210 18.11 9.93 -18.97
C ALA A 210 17.05 10.88 -19.54
N THR A 211 17.45 12.09 -19.94
CA THR A 211 16.55 13.12 -20.47
C THR A 211 16.05 12.81 -21.87
N ALA A 212 16.81 12.03 -22.65
CA ALA A 212 16.38 11.56 -23.97
C ALA A 212 15.17 10.62 -23.93
N VAL A 213 14.97 9.87 -22.84
CA VAL A 213 13.82 8.97 -22.68
C VAL A 213 12.68 9.58 -21.86
N CYS A 214 12.96 10.61 -21.03
CA CYS A 214 11.96 11.29 -20.23
C CYS A 214 12.46 12.67 -19.79
N GLN A 215 11.73 13.74 -20.15
CA GLN A 215 12.14 15.12 -19.90
C GLN A 215 12.28 15.45 -18.39
N VAL A 216 11.51 14.77 -17.54
CA VAL A 216 11.51 14.94 -16.08
C VAL A 216 12.36 13.89 -15.35
N ALA A 217 13.20 13.14 -16.07
CA ALA A 217 14.07 12.15 -15.47
C ALA A 217 15.17 12.80 -14.61
N CYS A 218 15.54 12.16 -13.50
CA CYS A 218 16.77 12.49 -12.79
C CYS A 218 17.97 12.16 -13.70
N ASN A 219 18.82 13.15 -13.96
CA ASN A 219 20.02 12.99 -14.80
C ASN A 219 21.32 12.87 -13.99
N GLY A 220 21.23 12.71 -12.66
CA GLY A 220 22.38 12.54 -11.79
C GLY A 220 23.25 13.80 -11.62
N CYS A 221 22.74 15.01 -11.89
CA CYS A 221 23.52 16.26 -11.90
C CYS A 221 24.06 16.72 -10.54
N GLN A 222 23.75 16.04 -9.44
CA GLN A 222 24.22 16.25 -8.06
C GLN A 222 23.83 17.59 -7.41
N ARG A 223 23.08 18.48 -8.07
CA ARG A 223 22.73 19.79 -7.53
C ARG A 223 21.93 19.70 -6.23
N CYS A 224 20.94 18.82 -6.17
CA CYS A 224 20.15 18.59 -4.96
C CYS A 224 20.99 18.01 -3.80
N ALA A 225 21.97 17.15 -4.08
CA ALA A 225 22.88 16.63 -3.06
C ALA A 225 23.82 17.74 -2.52
N ALA A 226 24.23 18.70 -3.37
CA ALA A 226 24.98 19.85 -2.92
C ALA A 226 24.16 20.85 -2.09
N ASP A 227 22.83 20.93 -2.35
CA ASP A 227 21.90 21.80 -1.60
C ASP A 227 21.43 21.18 -0.27
N ALA A 228 21.47 19.85 -0.15
CA ALA A 228 21.10 19.13 1.06
C ALA A 228 22.13 18.04 1.42
N PRO A 229 23.34 18.45 1.81
CA PRO A 229 24.41 17.52 2.17
C PRO A 229 24.02 16.72 3.41
N GLY A 230 24.32 15.41 3.38
CA GLY A 230 23.92 14.46 4.44
C GLY A 230 22.50 13.94 4.33
N LEU A 231 21.61 14.60 3.59
CA LEU A 231 20.25 14.14 3.35
C LEU A 231 20.15 13.45 1.98
N ILE A 232 20.78 14.00 0.93
CA ILE A 232 20.69 13.50 -0.44
C ILE A 232 22.04 13.01 -0.91
N SER A 233 22.08 11.80 -1.47
CA SER A 233 23.24 11.24 -2.17
C SER A 233 22.86 10.85 -3.57
N ILE A 234 23.86 10.70 -4.46
CA ILE A 234 23.65 10.12 -5.78
C ILE A 234 24.16 8.69 -5.80
N GLN A 235 23.27 7.77 -6.13
CA GLN A 235 23.57 6.34 -6.22
C GLN A 235 23.11 5.82 -7.59
N ASN A 236 24.02 5.22 -8.34
CA ASN A 236 23.74 4.70 -9.68
C ASN A 236 23.04 5.75 -10.60
N GLY A 237 23.53 6.98 -10.60
CA GLY A 237 22.96 8.06 -11.42
C GLY A 237 21.64 8.67 -10.91
N LEU A 238 21.11 8.19 -9.80
CA LEU A 238 19.83 8.62 -9.23
C LEU A 238 20.02 9.32 -7.88
N ALA A 239 19.29 10.41 -7.63
CA ALA A 239 19.22 11.02 -6.32
C ALA A 239 18.46 10.11 -5.34
N VAL A 240 19.07 9.86 -4.18
CA VAL A 240 18.50 9.03 -3.10
C VAL A 240 18.46 9.88 -1.83
N ILE A 241 17.30 9.89 -1.18
CA ILE A 241 17.06 10.63 0.07
C ILE A 241 17.22 9.67 1.25
N ASP A 242 18.03 10.05 2.23
CA ASP A 242 18.10 9.36 3.51
C ASP A 242 17.03 9.91 4.47
N TYR A 243 15.89 9.27 4.48
CA TYR A 243 14.76 9.67 5.33
C TYR A 243 15.01 9.50 6.83
N SER A 244 16.11 8.88 7.26
CA SER A 244 16.51 8.88 8.67
C SER A 244 16.93 10.29 9.11
N GLN A 245 17.33 11.13 8.15
CA GLN A 245 17.73 12.53 8.32
C GLN A 245 16.62 13.52 7.89
N ASN A 246 15.34 13.11 7.94
CA ASN A 246 14.22 13.92 7.45
C ASN A 246 14.13 15.32 8.11
N SER A 247 14.69 15.50 9.30
CA SER A 247 14.79 16.83 9.96
C SER A 247 15.61 17.86 9.16
N LEU A 248 16.48 17.41 8.25
CA LEU A 248 17.26 18.26 7.35
C LEU A 248 16.51 18.59 6.05
N ALA A 249 15.32 18.00 5.83
CA ALA A 249 14.57 18.21 4.59
C ALA A 249 14.10 19.67 4.48
N SER A 250 14.31 20.25 3.30
CA SER A 250 13.93 21.62 2.98
C SER A 250 13.53 21.72 1.50
N PRO A 251 12.57 22.59 1.15
CA PRO A 251 12.22 22.86 -0.24
C PRO A 251 13.40 23.38 -1.07
N VAL A 252 14.43 23.95 -0.46
CA VAL A 252 15.64 24.46 -1.14
C VAL A 252 16.31 23.37 -1.98
N ALA A 253 16.28 22.12 -1.54
CA ALA A 253 16.86 20.99 -2.28
C ALA A 253 16.23 20.76 -3.66
N THR A 254 15.03 21.31 -3.91
CA THR A 254 14.32 21.17 -5.19
C THR A 254 14.61 22.31 -6.17
N ALA A 255 15.05 23.46 -5.68
CA ALA A 255 15.09 24.73 -6.41
C ALA A 255 16.00 24.70 -7.65
N ARG A 256 17.11 23.96 -7.59
CA ARG A 256 18.08 23.87 -8.70
C ARG A 256 17.97 22.61 -9.55
N CYS A 257 16.92 21.80 -9.34
CA CYS A 257 16.72 20.60 -10.15
C CYS A 257 16.33 20.99 -11.58
N PRO A 258 17.15 20.65 -12.61
CA PRO A 258 16.91 21.13 -13.98
C PRO A 258 15.74 20.44 -14.65
N THR A 259 15.36 19.24 -14.17
CA THR A 259 14.30 18.41 -14.75
C THR A 259 13.05 18.34 -13.86
N GLY A 260 13.09 18.88 -12.64
CA GLY A 260 12.00 18.73 -11.67
C GLY A 260 11.84 17.31 -11.13
N ALA A 261 12.85 16.45 -11.25
CA ALA A 261 12.79 15.06 -10.76
C ALA A 261 12.69 14.98 -9.22
N ILE A 262 13.16 15.99 -8.49
CA ILE A 262 13.01 16.10 -7.04
C ILE A 262 12.01 17.22 -6.73
N VAL A 263 11.06 16.93 -5.86
CA VAL A 263 9.94 17.82 -5.54
C VAL A 263 9.69 17.89 -4.04
N TRP A 264 9.07 18.99 -3.62
CA TRP A 264 8.45 19.11 -2.32
C TRP A 264 6.94 18.90 -2.45
N VAL A 265 6.38 17.92 -1.76
CA VAL A 265 4.97 17.52 -1.90
C VAL A 265 4.22 17.84 -0.60
N ASP A 266 3.27 18.74 -0.69
CA ASP A 266 2.31 19.01 0.37
C ASP A 266 0.94 18.40 -0.02
N GLY A 267 0.48 17.40 0.72
CA GLY A 267 -0.75 16.67 0.41
C GLY A 267 -0.59 15.65 -0.74
N ALA A 268 -1.45 15.72 -1.75
CA ALA A 268 -1.40 14.83 -2.91
C ALA A 268 -0.28 15.19 -3.89
N GLN A 269 0.34 14.18 -4.53
CA GLN A 269 1.20 14.40 -5.70
C GLN A 269 0.35 14.83 -6.90
N PHE A 270 0.97 15.56 -7.86
CA PHE A 270 0.32 15.95 -9.12
C PHE A 270 -0.98 16.74 -8.92
N GLN A 271 -0.98 17.68 -7.96
CA GLN A 271 -2.10 18.60 -7.72
C GLN A 271 -2.38 19.43 -8.99
N GLY A 272 -3.63 19.39 -9.46
CA GLY A 272 -4.09 20.16 -10.63
C GLY A 272 -5.03 19.41 -11.57
N SER A 273 -5.03 18.09 -11.57
CA SER A 273 -5.99 17.28 -12.32
C SER A 273 -7.22 16.96 -11.44
N THR A 274 -8.36 17.54 -11.79
CA THR A 274 -9.66 17.17 -11.18
C THR A 274 -9.98 15.72 -11.53
N PRO A 275 -10.49 14.89 -10.58
CA PRO A 275 -11.00 13.59 -10.93
C PRO A 275 -12.15 13.75 -11.92
N HIS A 276 -12.05 13.16 -13.11
CA HIS A 276 -13.23 12.90 -13.93
C HIS A 276 -14.08 11.87 -13.19
N LEU A 277 -15.14 12.35 -12.54
CA LEU A 277 -16.21 11.49 -12.04
C LEU A 277 -17.04 11.05 -13.24
N GLU A 278 -16.53 10.12 -14.05
CA GLU A 278 -17.35 9.43 -15.03
C GLU A 278 -17.96 8.19 -14.35
N GLY A 279 -19.26 8.33 -14.05
CA GLY A 279 -20.29 7.35 -14.24
C GLY A 279 -20.13 6.00 -13.57
N ALA A 280 -20.34 5.92 -12.26
CA ALA A 280 -20.93 4.74 -11.68
C ALA A 280 -22.45 4.78 -11.97
N ALA A 281 -22.86 4.29 -13.15
CA ALA A 281 -24.27 3.98 -13.46
C ALA A 281 -24.33 2.88 -14.53
N SER A 282 -24.55 1.69 -14.11
CA SER A 282 -25.53 0.66 -14.51
C SER A 282 -25.00 -0.74 -14.28
#